data_3ec7b03d794a829704172365471ffa5d
#
_entry.id   3ec7b03d794a829704172365471ffa5d
#
_cell.length_a   1.000
_cell.length_b   1.000
_cell.length_c   1.000
_cell.angle_alpha   90.00
_cell.angle_beta   90.00
_cell.angle_gamma   90.00
#
_symmetry.space_group_name_H-M   'P 1'
#
loop_
_entity.id
_entity.type
_entity.pdbx_description
1 polymer ?
#
loop_
_entity_poly.entity_id
_entity_poly.type
_entity_poly.pdbx_seq_one_letter_code
_entity_poly.pdbx_strand_id
1 'polypeptide(L)'
;MKIPFSPPDIGQAEIDAVVETMKSSWITTGPKTEELSQKAAQLCHVPYTACMNSATACHEMALRLLGIGEGDEVIVPAYTYTASASVIKHVGATPVIVDVEPGTFHISYEAAEKAVTSKTKAIVPVDLGGVLCDYDKLLEISESKKTVFKPKNDLQKAIGRIPIVADGAHSFMAERADGKRSGELADFTSFSFHAVKNFTTAEGGILAFKPIEGIDGKALKKQLALLACHGQDRAFKPEGEKPFWEYDIVYTGYKHNMTDLLASIGLVQLSRTDEILSKRRSIVKRYDKAFSEINGVESIDHFTSLGSSMHLYMVRFTEKDENFRNRFMDRMLEKGVATNVHYKPLPMHTAYKQLGFDIKDYPEAYNMYKNEVSLPLYSLLTDEEVEFIIKTFKETCLELL
;
A
#
# COMPACT_ATOMS: atom_id res chain seq x y z
N MET A 1 -12.68 18.15 -23.77
CA MET A 1 -12.10 18.19 -22.41
C MET A 1 -10.94 17.21 -22.34
N LYS A 2 -9.93 17.45 -21.51
CA LYS A 2 -8.83 16.49 -21.32
C LYS A 2 -8.73 16.17 -19.83
N ILE A 3 -8.93 14.90 -19.48
CA ILE A 3 -8.92 14.41 -18.10
C ILE A 3 -7.66 13.59 -17.88
N PRO A 4 -6.72 14.05 -17.02
CA PRO A 4 -5.56 13.27 -16.63
C PRO A 4 -5.98 12.10 -15.73
N PHE A 5 -5.11 11.09 -15.58
CA PHE A 5 -5.46 9.89 -14.80
C PHE A 5 -5.55 10.15 -13.30
N SER A 6 -4.54 10.76 -12.68
CA SER A 6 -4.49 10.95 -11.21
C SER A 6 -3.46 12.03 -10.83
N PRO A 7 -3.75 13.32 -11.05
CA PRO A 7 -2.90 14.40 -10.56
C PRO A 7 -2.97 14.49 -9.02
N PRO A 8 -1.89 14.89 -8.33
CA PRO A 8 -1.91 15.13 -6.90
C PRO A 8 -2.78 16.34 -6.55
N ASP A 9 -3.50 16.25 -5.43
CA ASP A 9 -4.28 17.34 -4.87
C ASP A 9 -3.41 18.17 -3.92
N ILE A 10 -2.72 19.17 -4.47
CA ILE A 10 -1.83 20.09 -3.74
C ILE A 10 -2.38 21.51 -3.90
N GLY A 11 -2.66 22.14 -2.77
CA GLY A 11 -3.15 23.51 -2.71
C GLY A 11 -2.15 24.49 -2.11
N GLN A 12 -2.61 25.73 -1.87
CA GLN A 12 -1.77 26.78 -1.30
C GLN A 12 -1.30 26.45 0.12
N ALA A 13 -2.11 25.74 0.90
CA ALA A 13 -1.75 25.37 2.28
C ALA A 13 -0.53 24.43 2.33
N GLU A 14 -0.44 23.45 1.42
CA GLU A 14 0.72 22.58 1.30
C GLU A 14 1.96 23.36 0.86
N ILE A 15 1.82 24.30 -0.09
CA ILE A 15 2.91 25.16 -0.54
C ILE A 15 3.42 26.03 0.62
N ASP A 16 2.53 26.67 1.37
CA ASP A 16 2.89 27.52 2.50
C ASP A 16 3.59 26.72 3.61
N ALA A 17 3.15 25.49 3.90
CA ALA A 17 3.76 24.62 4.88
C ALA A 17 5.21 24.22 4.49
N VAL A 18 5.46 23.98 3.19
CA VAL A 18 6.81 23.72 2.67
C VAL A 18 7.67 24.96 2.80
N VAL A 19 7.17 26.14 2.40
CA VAL A 19 7.89 27.41 2.50
C VAL A 19 8.24 27.73 3.96
N GLU A 20 7.32 27.54 4.90
CA GLU A 20 7.56 27.70 6.33
C GLU A 20 8.66 26.76 6.82
N THR A 21 8.61 25.49 6.41
CA THR A 21 9.62 24.49 6.78
C THR A 21 11.01 24.89 6.25
N MET A 22 11.09 25.38 5.01
CA MET A 22 12.36 25.89 4.45
C MET A 22 12.91 27.07 5.24
N LYS A 23 12.05 28.01 5.65
CA LYS A 23 12.42 29.20 6.45
C LYS A 23 12.88 28.82 7.86
N SER A 24 12.42 27.70 8.43
CA SER A 24 12.85 27.22 9.75
C SER A 24 14.31 26.75 9.79
N SER A 25 14.92 26.55 8.62
CA SER A 25 16.25 25.95 8.44
C SER A 25 16.36 24.47 8.90
N TRP A 26 15.28 23.84 9.34
CA TRP A 26 15.23 22.42 9.68
C TRP A 26 14.45 21.68 8.59
N ILE A 27 15.17 21.15 7.60
CA ILE A 27 14.58 20.57 6.37
C ILE A 27 14.72 19.05 6.26
N THR A 28 15.55 18.41 7.11
CA THR A 28 15.70 16.95 7.20
C THR A 28 14.75 16.37 8.25
N THR A 29 14.91 15.11 8.64
CA THR A 29 14.08 14.46 9.67
C THR A 29 14.11 15.24 10.98
N GLY A 30 12.95 15.59 11.51
CA GLY A 30 12.82 16.41 12.70
C GLY A 30 11.40 16.44 13.28
N PRO A 31 10.99 17.57 13.89
CA PRO A 31 9.72 17.67 14.60
C PRO A 31 8.49 17.46 13.74
N LYS A 32 8.47 17.88 12.47
CA LYS A 32 7.31 17.68 11.58
C LYS A 32 7.15 16.20 11.20
N THR A 33 8.23 15.48 11.00
CA THR A 33 8.21 14.04 10.77
C THR A 33 7.66 13.28 11.99
N GLU A 34 8.07 13.67 13.20
CA GLU A 34 7.56 13.07 14.44
C GLU A 34 6.07 13.39 14.64
N GLU A 35 5.66 14.64 14.40
CA GLU A 35 4.24 15.06 14.47
C GLU A 35 3.38 14.28 13.46
N LEU A 36 3.85 14.13 12.21
CA LEU A 36 3.16 13.32 11.19
C LEU A 36 3.02 11.87 11.65
N SER A 37 4.10 11.28 12.19
CA SER A 37 4.09 9.93 12.74
C SER A 37 3.02 9.77 13.85
N GLN A 38 2.95 10.69 14.79
CA GLN A 38 1.98 10.63 15.89
C GLN A 38 0.52 10.77 15.41
N LYS A 39 0.24 11.73 14.52
CA LYS A 39 -1.09 11.93 13.96
C LYS A 39 -1.53 10.76 13.07
N ALA A 40 -0.61 10.21 12.26
CA ALA A 40 -0.89 9.03 11.46
C ALA A 40 -1.15 7.78 12.33
N ALA A 41 -0.46 7.64 13.46
CA ALA A 41 -0.72 6.56 14.43
C ALA A 41 -2.16 6.64 14.98
N GLN A 42 -2.63 7.84 15.33
CA GLN A 42 -4.01 8.06 15.76
C GLN A 42 -5.01 7.67 14.68
N LEU A 43 -4.75 8.10 13.42
CA LEU A 43 -5.62 7.80 12.29
C LEU A 43 -5.67 6.29 11.96
N CYS A 44 -4.57 5.58 12.19
CA CYS A 44 -4.47 4.14 11.98
C CYS A 44 -4.95 3.30 13.18
N HIS A 45 -5.39 3.92 14.28
CA HIS A 45 -5.76 3.27 15.54
C HIS A 45 -4.64 2.37 16.13
N VAL A 46 -3.40 2.79 15.97
CA VAL A 46 -2.23 2.08 16.53
C VAL A 46 -1.42 3.01 17.43
N PRO A 47 -0.66 2.48 18.41
CA PRO A 47 0.13 3.34 19.29
C PRO A 47 1.35 3.97 18.62
N TYR A 48 1.88 3.34 17.56
CA TYR A 48 3.11 3.79 16.91
C TYR A 48 3.06 3.63 15.40
N THR A 49 3.65 4.61 14.70
CA THR A 49 4.06 4.50 13.30
C THR A 49 5.51 4.96 13.13
N ALA A 50 6.13 4.59 12.03
CA ALA A 50 7.45 5.08 11.64
C ALA A 50 7.41 5.65 10.22
N CYS A 51 7.78 6.94 10.06
CA CYS A 51 7.84 7.61 8.77
C CYS A 51 9.13 7.24 8.02
N MET A 52 8.99 6.91 6.73
CA MET A 52 10.10 6.60 5.83
C MET A 52 9.89 7.28 4.47
N ASN A 53 10.89 7.18 3.59
CA ASN A 53 10.86 7.82 2.28
C ASN A 53 9.94 7.13 1.27
N SER A 54 9.40 5.95 1.56
CA SER A 54 8.46 5.22 0.70
C SER A 54 7.79 4.05 1.43
N ALA A 55 6.65 3.57 0.93
CA ALA A 55 6.06 2.31 1.38
C ALA A 55 7.00 1.11 1.15
N THR A 56 7.75 1.12 0.06
CA THR A 56 8.75 0.08 -0.24
C THR A 56 9.78 -0.03 0.89
N ALA A 57 10.32 1.11 1.35
CA ALA A 57 11.22 1.14 2.49
C ALA A 57 10.55 0.66 3.79
N CYS A 58 9.31 1.07 4.04
CA CYS A 58 8.52 0.61 5.19
C CYS A 58 8.36 -0.92 5.19
N HIS A 59 8.00 -1.47 4.04
CA HIS A 59 7.79 -2.90 3.86
C HIS A 59 9.08 -3.70 4.05
N GLU A 60 10.18 -3.24 3.42
CA GLU A 60 11.50 -3.84 3.59
C GLU A 60 11.97 -3.80 5.06
N MET A 61 11.79 -2.68 5.75
CA MET A 61 12.18 -2.55 7.16
C MET A 61 11.33 -3.44 8.07
N ALA A 62 10.06 -3.68 7.77
CA ALA A 62 9.22 -4.65 8.50
C ALA A 62 9.79 -6.07 8.38
N LEU A 63 10.16 -6.50 7.15
CA LEU A 63 10.76 -7.82 6.94
C LEU A 63 12.12 -7.96 7.66
N ARG A 64 12.96 -6.92 7.63
CA ARG A 64 14.25 -6.90 8.33
C ARG A 64 14.08 -6.94 9.84
N LEU A 65 13.12 -6.20 10.37
CA LEU A 65 12.79 -6.21 11.80
C LEU A 65 12.36 -7.59 12.27
N LEU A 66 11.58 -8.29 11.45
CA LEU A 66 11.21 -9.68 11.67
C LEU A 66 12.40 -10.66 11.50
N GLY A 67 13.58 -10.20 11.08
CA GLY A 67 14.75 -11.05 10.86
C GLY A 67 14.61 -12.00 9.66
N ILE A 68 13.75 -11.66 8.71
CA ILE A 68 13.52 -12.42 7.48
C ILE A 68 14.72 -12.26 6.54
N GLY A 69 15.23 -13.36 5.98
CA GLY A 69 16.42 -13.34 5.15
C GLY A 69 16.62 -14.65 4.40
N GLU A 70 17.89 -14.96 4.12
CA GLU A 70 18.26 -16.16 3.35
C GLU A 70 17.69 -17.45 3.97
N GLY A 71 17.13 -18.31 3.12
CA GLY A 71 16.47 -19.55 3.51
C GLY A 71 15.03 -19.41 3.97
N ASP A 72 14.53 -18.19 4.14
CA ASP A 72 13.14 -17.94 4.49
C ASP A 72 12.26 -17.76 3.25
N GLU A 73 10.97 -17.99 3.43
CA GLU A 73 9.93 -17.84 2.42
C GLU A 73 8.91 -16.79 2.88
N VAL A 74 8.44 -15.97 1.92
CA VAL A 74 7.37 -14.98 2.16
C VAL A 74 6.32 -15.13 1.08
N ILE A 75 5.06 -15.34 1.49
CA ILE A 75 3.92 -15.54 0.59
C ILE A 75 3.40 -14.17 0.14
N VAL A 76 3.16 -14.00 -1.17
CA VAL A 76 2.72 -12.75 -1.81
C VAL A 76 1.83 -13.05 -3.01
N PRO A 77 0.78 -12.24 -3.33
CA PRO A 77 -0.07 -12.48 -4.49
C PRO A 77 0.65 -12.18 -5.81
N ALA A 78 0.25 -12.90 -6.87
CA ALA A 78 0.73 -12.69 -8.24
C ALA A 78 0.29 -11.34 -8.82
N TYR A 79 -0.87 -10.85 -8.38
CA TYR A 79 -1.47 -9.60 -8.85
C TYR A 79 -1.18 -8.47 -7.87
N THR A 80 -0.05 -7.82 -8.06
CA THR A 80 0.38 -6.67 -7.25
C THR A 80 1.43 -5.84 -7.97
N TYR A 81 1.78 -4.69 -7.40
CA TYR A 81 2.95 -3.93 -7.81
C TYR A 81 4.23 -4.61 -7.31
N THR A 82 5.31 -4.47 -8.06
CA THR A 82 6.58 -5.15 -7.78
C THR A 82 7.13 -4.91 -6.37
N ALA A 83 6.83 -3.77 -5.74
CA ALA A 83 7.34 -3.43 -4.40
C ALA A 83 6.99 -4.50 -3.35
N SER A 84 5.79 -5.08 -3.38
CA SER A 84 5.36 -6.12 -2.43
C SER A 84 6.25 -7.37 -2.46
N ALA A 85 6.81 -7.71 -3.63
CA ALA A 85 7.62 -8.91 -3.82
C ALA A 85 9.12 -8.62 -3.94
N SER A 86 9.54 -7.47 -4.50
CA SER A 86 10.96 -7.13 -4.65
C SER A 86 11.66 -6.99 -3.31
N VAL A 87 10.99 -6.44 -2.29
CA VAL A 87 11.56 -6.30 -0.93
C VAL A 87 11.88 -7.66 -0.30
N ILE A 88 11.17 -8.73 -0.67
CA ILE A 88 11.46 -10.10 -0.23
C ILE A 88 12.85 -10.51 -0.77
N LYS A 89 13.14 -10.18 -2.03
CA LYS A 89 14.46 -10.42 -2.62
C LYS A 89 15.53 -9.52 -2.01
N HIS A 90 15.21 -8.25 -1.70
CA HIS A 90 16.16 -7.33 -1.06
C HIS A 90 16.64 -7.84 0.30
N VAL A 91 15.79 -8.51 1.07
CA VAL A 91 16.19 -9.11 2.34
C VAL A 91 16.87 -10.48 2.19
N GLY A 92 16.98 -11.02 0.95
CA GLY A 92 17.59 -12.32 0.68
C GLY A 92 16.61 -13.50 0.78
N ALA A 93 15.35 -13.27 1.07
CA ALA A 93 14.34 -14.32 1.18
C ALA A 93 13.79 -14.75 -0.21
N THR A 94 13.01 -15.81 -0.21
CA THR A 94 12.35 -16.36 -1.40
C THR A 94 10.89 -15.92 -1.44
N PRO A 95 10.44 -15.19 -2.48
CA PRO A 95 9.03 -14.93 -2.68
C PRO A 95 8.32 -16.23 -3.09
N VAL A 96 7.25 -16.57 -2.39
CA VAL A 96 6.32 -17.64 -2.76
C VAL A 96 5.07 -16.96 -3.32
N ILE A 97 5.03 -16.85 -4.66
CA ILE A 97 3.92 -16.21 -5.33
C ILE A 97 2.72 -17.17 -5.35
N VAL A 98 1.54 -16.67 -4.99
CA VAL A 98 0.28 -17.40 -5.05
C VAL A 98 -0.72 -16.64 -5.91
N ASP A 99 -1.75 -17.34 -6.42
CA ASP A 99 -2.79 -16.70 -7.24
C ASP A 99 -3.71 -15.80 -6.41
N VAL A 100 -4.66 -15.14 -7.03
CA VAL A 100 -5.68 -14.35 -6.38
C VAL A 100 -7.01 -15.10 -6.27
N GLU A 101 -7.90 -14.63 -5.39
CA GLU A 101 -9.26 -15.16 -5.28
C GLU A 101 -10.03 -14.93 -6.59
N PRO A 102 -10.79 -15.93 -7.09
CA PRO A 102 -11.59 -15.77 -8.30
C PRO A 102 -12.51 -14.54 -8.24
N GLY A 103 -12.49 -13.74 -9.30
CA GLY A 103 -13.31 -12.53 -9.39
C GLY A 103 -12.88 -11.36 -8.51
N THR A 104 -11.75 -11.47 -7.81
CA THR A 104 -11.19 -10.40 -6.97
C THR A 104 -9.72 -10.13 -7.28
N PHE A 105 -9.17 -9.08 -6.69
CA PHE A 105 -7.73 -8.77 -6.76
C PHE A 105 -6.98 -9.17 -5.48
N HIS A 106 -7.67 -9.77 -4.51
CA HIS A 106 -7.08 -10.18 -3.23
C HIS A 106 -6.30 -11.48 -3.38
N ILE A 107 -5.32 -11.66 -2.51
CA ILE A 107 -4.58 -12.93 -2.40
C ILE A 107 -5.55 -14.11 -2.21
N SER A 108 -5.32 -15.23 -2.89
CA SER A 108 -6.10 -16.45 -2.65
C SER A 108 -5.76 -17.02 -1.27
N TYR A 109 -6.75 -17.04 -0.38
CA TYR A 109 -6.59 -17.51 0.99
C TYR A 109 -6.26 -19.00 1.02
N GLU A 110 -6.92 -19.79 0.17
CA GLU A 110 -6.68 -21.22 0.05
C GLU A 110 -5.27 -21.51 -0.49
N ALA A 111 -4.86 -20.78 -1.54
CA ALA A 111 -3.52 -20.93 -2.10
C ALA A 111 -2.43 -20.48 -1.11
N ALA A 112 -2.67 -19.39 -0.38
CA ALA A 112 -1.77 -18.93 0.68
C ALA A 112 -1.63 -19.96 1.80
N GLU A 113 -2.73 -20.58 2.24
CA GLU A 113 -2.71 -21.63 3.26
C GLU A 113 -1.93 -22.85 2.80
N LYS A 114 -2.15 -23.33 1.57
CA LYS A 114 -1.46 -24.47 0.97
C LYS A 114 0.04 -24.22 0.78
N ALA A 115 0.43 -22.97 0.53
CA ALA A 115 1.83 -22.60 0.30
C ALA A 115 2.66 -22.50 1.58
N VAL A 116 2.05 -22.57 2.77
CA VAL A 116 2.78 -22.49 4.04
C VAL A 116 3.69 -23.69 4.25
N THR A 117 4.97 -23.39 4.50
CA THR A 117 6.01 -24.36 4.88
C THR A 117 6.66 -23.95 6.21
N SER A 118 7.58 -24.78 6.74
CA SER A 118 8.38 -24.42 7.93
C SER A 118 9.34 -23.23 7.69
N LYS A 119 9.57 -22.87 6.42
CA LYS A 119 10.39 -21.73 6.02
C LYS A 119 9.57 -20.44 5.92
N THR A 120 8.25 -20.52 5.87
CA THR A 120 7.36 -19.34 5.75
C THR A 120 7.51 -18.46 7.00
N LYS A 121 7.84 -17.18 6.79
CA LYS A 121 8.08 -16.21 7.86
C LYS A 121 7.14 -15.00 7.81
N ALA A 122 6.43 -14.77 6.71
CA ALA A 122 5.38 -13.78 6.61
C ALA A 122 4.40 -14.12 5.47
N ILE A 123 3.18 -13.58 5.58
CA ILE A 123 2.22 -13.47 4.48
C ILE A 123 2.04 -11.98 4.19
N VAL A 124 2.11 -11.61 2.92
CA VAL A 124 1.99 -10.23 2.43
C VAL A 124 0.69 -10.10 1.63
N PRO A 125 -0.45 -9.79 2.26
CA PRO A 125 -1.64 -9.39 1.54
C PRO A 125 -1.46 -7.98 0.95
N VAL A 126 -2.20 -7.68 -0.13
CA VAL A 126 -2.18 -6.38 -0.80
C VAL A 126 -3.61 -5.85 -0.90
N ASP A 127 -3.85 -4.67 -0.33
CA ASP A 127 -5.14 -3.99 -0.35
C ASP A 127 -5.34 -3.23 -1.67
N LEU A 128 -5.40 -3.98 -2.77
CA LEU A 128 -5.42 -3.41 -4.11
C LEU A 128 -6.66 -2.54 -4.35
N GLY A 129 -6.47 -1.42 -5.06
CA GLY A 129 -7.55 -0.45 -5.31
C GLY A 129 -8.05 0.28 -4.05
N GLY A 130 -7.51 -0.08 -2.89
CA GLY A 130 -7.90 0.45 -1.58
C GLY A 130 -8.94 -0.41 -0.86
N VAL A 131 -9.41 -1.50 -1.47
CA VAL A 131 -10.30 -2.48 -0.82
C VAL A 131 -9.47 -3.39 0.07
N LEU A 132 -9.87 -3.50 1.33
CA LEU A 132 -9.14 -4.31 2.31
C LEU A 132 -9.29 -5.81 2.05
N CYS A 133 -8.20 -6.54 2.22
CA CYS A 133 -8.25 -8.00 2.28
C CYS A 133 -9.06 -8.48 3.49
N ASP A 134 -9.50 -9.73 3.46
CA ASP A 134 -10.11 -10.37 4.63
C ASP A 134 -9.02 -10.78 5.63
N TYR A 135 -8.70 -9.84 6.52
CA TYR A 135 -7.67 -10.05 7.54
C TYR A 135 -8.07 -11.08 8.59
N ASP A 136 -9.36 -11.30 8.81
CA ASP A 136 -9.81 -12.33 9.76
C ASP A 136 -9.44 -13.73 9.22
N LYS A 137 -9.70 -14.00 7.92
CA LYS A 137 -9.24 -15.23 7.27
C LYS A 137 -7.70 -15.38 7.28
N LEU A 138 -6.97 -14.31 7.02
CA LEU A 138 -5.50 -14.35 7.05
C LEU A 138 -4.96 -14.69 8.44
N LEU A 139 -5.58 -14.13 9.48
CA LEU A 139 -5.23 -14.44 10.87
C LEU A 139 -5.60 -15.87 11.24
N GLU A 140 -6.76 -16.39 10.80
CA GLU A 140 -7.16 -17.79 10.96
C GLU A 140 -6.14 -18.75 10.31
N ILE A 141 -5.70 -18.47 9.09
CA ILE A 141 -4.65 -19.24 8.40
C ILE A 141 -3.36 -19.19 9.21
N SER A 142 -2.92 -18.01 9.62
CA SER A 142 -1.70 -17.82 10.40
C SER A 142 -1.75 -18.63 11.71
N GLU A 143 -2.87 -18.58 12.45
CA GLU A 143 -3.07 -19.33 13.68
C GLU A 143 -3.13 -20.85 13.45
N SER A 144 -3.82 -21.34 12.41
CA SER A 144 -3.92 -22.75 12.08
C SER A 144 -2.55 -23.37 11.78
N LYS A 145 -1.63 -22.59 11.25
CA LYS A 145 -0.27 -23.01 10.86
C LYS A 145 0.81 -22.74 11.93
N LYS A 146 0.44 -22.27 13.12
CA LYS A 146 1.43 -21.95 14.18
C LYS A 146 2.36 -23.11 14.58
N THR A 147 1.90 -24.35 14.47
CA THR A 147 2.74 -25.53 14.74
C THR A 147 3.81 -25.77 13.67
N VAL A 148 3.58 -25.31 12.45
CA VAL A 148 4.53 -25.36 11.33
C VAL A 148 5.52 -24.20 11.41
N PHE A 149 5.09 -23.06 11.94
CA PHE A 149 5.91 -21.86 12.06
C PHE A 149 7.13 -22.07 12.96
N LYS A 150 8.30 -21.64 12.49
CA LYS A 150 9.57 -21.72 13.23
C LYS A 150 10.13 -20.32 13.42
N PRO A 151 9.89 -19.66 14.57
CA PRO A 151 10.37 -18.29 14.83
C PRO A 151 11.90 -18.24 14.87
N LYS A 152 12.50 -17.17 14.32
CA LYS A 152 13.96 -16.96 14.23
C LYS A 152 14.48 -15.93 15.24
N ASN A 153 13.62 -15.01 15.70
CA ASN A 153 13.99 -13.98 16.67
C ASN A 153 12.89 -13.77 17.73
N ASP A 154 13.16 -12.92 18.70
CA ASP A 154 12.24 -12.71 19.82
C ASP A 154 10.93 -12.01 19.37
N LEU A 155 10.98 -11.17 18.33
CA LEU A 155 9.77 -10.55 17.78
C LEU A 155 8.86 -11.60 17.14
N GLN A 156 9.39 -12.51 16.32
CA GLN A 156 8.63 -13.63 15.76
C GLN A 156 8.10 -14.58 16.85
N LYS A 157 8.90 -14.81 17.93
CA LYS A 157 8.45 -15.61 19.07
C LYS A 157 7.29 -14.95 19.80
N ALA A 158 7.35 -13.63 20.00
CA ALA A 158 6.30 -12.87 20.66
C ALA A 158 5.00 -12.86 19.84
N ILE A 159 5.08 -12.76 18.52
CA ILE A 159 3.91 -12.88 17.63
C ILE A 159 3.34 -14.31 17.68
N GLY A 160 4.17 -15.34 17.82
CA GLY A 160 3.79 -16.74 18.07
C GLY A 160 3.15 -17.48 16.89
N ARG A 161 3.00 -16.83 15.73
CA ARG A 161 2.43 -17.34 14.48
C ARG A 161 3.10 -16.67 13.29
N ILE A 162 2.72 -17.05 12.05
CA ILE A 162 3.22 -16.40 10.85
C ILE A 162 2.76 -14.91 10.84
N PRO A 163 3.69 -13.94 10.86
CA PRO A 163 3.33 -12.52 10.79
C PRO A 163 2.58 -12.16 9.51
N ILE A 164 1.57 -11.29 9.63
CA ILE A 164 0.91 -10.65 8.49
C ILE A 164 1.54 -9.27 8.29
N VAL A 165 2.18 -9.07 7.15
CA VAL A 165 2.84 -7.80 6.77
C VAL A 165 2.11 -7.23 5.57
N ALA A 166 1.13 -6.38 5.81
CA ALA A 166 0.25 -5.87 4.77
C ALA A 166 0.92 -4.80 3.89
N ASP A 167 0.76 -4.94 2.59
CA ASP A 167 0.97 -3.85 1.64
C ASP A 167 -0.32 -3.03 1.53
N GLY A 168 -0.40 -2.01 2.37
CA GLY A 168 -1.49 -1.04 2.43
C GLY A 168 -1.25 0.20 1.57
N ALA A 169 -0.37 0.13 0.55
CA ALA A 169 -0.03 1.28 -0.29
C ALA A 169 -1.24 1.99 -0.91
N HIS A 170 -2.38 1.31 -1.00
CA HIS A 170 -3.66 1.85 -1.48
C HIS A 170 -4.69 2.05 -0.38
N SER A 171 -4.49 1.55 0.84
CA SER A 171 -5.55 1.46 1.86
C SER A 171 -5.42 2.44 3.04
N PHE A 172 -4.50 3.42 2.97
CA PHE A 172 -4.47 4.48 3.99
C PHE A 172 -5.84 5.14 4.09
N MET A 173 -6.37 5.28 5.31
CA MET A 173 -7.72 5.75 5.65
C MET A 173 -8.87 4.76 5.36
N ALA A 174 -8.61 3.53 4.92
CA ALA A 174 -9.66 2.53 4.80
C ALA A 174 -10.18 2.11 6.18
N GLU A 175 -11.51 1.95 6.29
CA GLU A 175 -12.20 1.56 7.51
C GLU A 175 -13.17 0.43 7.20
N ARG A 176 -13.13 -0.63 8.02
CA ARG A 176 -14.08 -1.76 7.98
C ARG A 176 -15.44 -1.34 8.55
N ALA A 177 -16.46 -2.15 8.26
CA ALA A 177 -17.82 -1.93 8.81
C ALA A 177 -17.88 -2.00 10.34
N ASP A 178 -16.94 -2.67 11.01
CA ASP A 178 -16.80 -2.73 12.47
C ASP A 178 -16.02 -1.55 13.09
N GLY A 179 -15.64 -0.56 12.28
CA GLY A 179 -14.91 0.64 12.70
C GLY A 179 -13.39 0.47 12.78
N LYS A 180 -12.85 -0.72 12.49
CA LYS A 180 -11.40 -0.92 12.48
C LYS A 180 -10.75 -0.28 11.27
N ARG A 181 -9.59 0.32 11.50
CA ARG A 181 -8.77 0.95 10.46
C ARG A 181 -7.75 -0.02 9.86
N SER A 182 -7.37 0.21 8.61
CA SER A 182 -6.41 -0.63 7.90
C SER A 182 -5.09 -0.84 8.66
N GLY A 183 -4.60 0.17 9.40
CA GLY A 183 -3.35 0.08 10.16
C GLY A 183 -3.36 -0.88 11.36
N GLU A 184 -4.55 -1.22 11.88
CA GLU A 184 -4.70 -2.11 13.05
C GLU A 184 -5.08 -3.55 12.69
N LEU A 185 -5.25 -3.89 11.40
CA LEU A 185 -5.73 -5.21 10.99
C LEU A 185 -4.59 -6.24 10.89
N ALA A 186 -3.45 -5.88 10.33
CA ALA A 186 -2.25 -6.72 10.22
C ALA A 186 -1.28 -6.49 11.39
N ASP A 187 -0.22 -7.30 11.50
CA ASP A 187 0.84 -7.06 12.49
C ASP A 187 1.66 -5.83 12.12
N PHE A 188 1.95 -5.68 10.83
CA PHE A 188 2.59 -4.51 10.22
C PHE A 188 1.82 -4.13 8.96
N THR A 189 1.63 -2.83 8.74
CA THR A 189 1.01 -2.30 7.51
C THR A 189 1.85 -1.16 6.97
N SER A 190 2.32 -1.29 5.73
CA SER A 190 3.06 -0.24 5.03
C SER A 190 2.14 0.58 4.15
N PHE A 191 2.12 1.90 4.34
CA PHE A 191 1.33 2.83 3.53
C PHE A 191 2.21 3.70 2.65
N SER A 192 1.73 3.99 1.43
CA SER A 192 2.42 4.85 0.47
C SER A 192 1.84 6.25 0.47
N PHE A 193 2.73 7.23 0.44
CA PHE A 193 2.42 8.64 0.31
C PHE A 193 3.00 9.23 -0.99
N HIS A 194 3.19 8.38 -1.99
CA HIS A 194 3.57 8.80 -3.34
C HIS A 194 2.53 9.75 -3.94
N ALA A 195 2.95 10.60 -4.89
CA ALA A 195 2.15 11.68 -5.46
C ALA A 195 0.76 11.27 -5.99
N VAL A 196 0.59 10.04 -6.47
CA VAL A 196 -0.69 9.56 -7.03
C VAL A 196 -1.64 8.96 -5.98
N LYS A 197 -1.25 8.90 -4.70
CA LYS A 197 -2.07 8.30 -3.64
C LYS A 197 -3.14 9.26 -3.12
N ASN A 198 -4.12 8.73 -2.39
CA ASN A 198 -5.19 9.52 -1.77
C ASN A 198 -4.68 10.57 -0.80
N PHE A 199 -3.57 10.27 -0.16
CA PHE A 199 -2.82 11.10 0.74
C PHE A 199 -1.38 11.14 0.24
N THR A 200 -0.79 12.31 0.11
CA THR A 200 0.56 12.43 -0.45
C THR A 200 1.49 13.31 0.37
N THR A 201 2.78 12.95 0.34
CA THR A 201 3.91 13.79 0.74
C THR A 201 4.86 14.01 -0.43
N ALA A 202 4.39 13.90 -1.68
CA ALA A 202 5.15 13.75 -2.93
C ALA A 202 5.83 12.37 -3.02
N GLU A 203 6.79 12.10 -2.16
CA GLU A 203 7.36 10.78 -1.86
C GLU A 203 7.30 10.56 -0.35
N GLY A 204 7.02 9.33 0.06
CA GLY A 204 6.94 8.97 1.47
C GLY A 204 6.17 7.70 1.75
N GLY A 205 6.20 7.32 3.01
CA GLY A 205 5.40 6.21 3.54
C GLY A 205 5.48 6.16 5.05
N ILE A 206 4.59 5.39 5.64
CA ILE A 206 4.66 5.02 7.05
C ILE A 206 4.54 3.51 7.20
N LEU A 207 5.18 2.98 8.24
CA LEU A 207 4.94 1.65 8.77
C LEU A 207 4.11 1.78 10.04
N ALA A 208 2.88 1.28 10.01
CA ALA A 208 2.02 1.13 11.19
C ALA A 208 2.18 -0.28 11.76
N PHE A 209 2.13 -0.44 13.07
CA PHE A 209 2.21 -1.75 13.71
C PHE A 209 1.40 -1.82 15.00
N LYS A 210 0.83 -3.00 15.23
CA LYS A 210 0.04 -3.30 16.42
C LYS A 210 0.92 -3.46 17.66
N PRO A 211 0.33 -3.30 18.88
CA PRO A 211 0.97 -3.79 20.09
C PRO A 211 1.24 -5.30 19.98
N ILE A 212 2.44 -5.72 20.35
CA ILE A 212 2.84 -7.13 20.41
C ILE A 212 3.17 -7.43 21.85
N GLU A 213 2.51 -8.44 22.43
CA GLU A 213 2.69 -8.80 23.83
C GLU A 213 4.16 -9.11 24.15
N GLY A 214 4.67 -8.55 25.22
CA GLY A 214 6.07 -8.71 25.63
C GLY A 214 7.09 -7.88 24.84
N ILE A 215 6.65 -7.07 23.86
CA ILE A 215 7.54 -6.19 23.07
C ILE A 215 7.25 -4.73 23.43
N ASP A 216 8.30 -3.98 23.79
CA ASP A 216 8.20 -2.53 23.92
C ASP A 216 8.07 -1.85 22.55
N GLY A 217 6.86 -1.40 22.22
CA GLY A 217 6.57 -0.76 20.92
C GLY A 217 7.37 0.55 20.72
N LYS A 218 7.72 1.27 21.80
CA LYS A 218 8.57 2.47 21.69
C LYS A 218 10.00 2.11 21.31
N ALA A 219 10.55 1.04 21.91
CA ALA A 219 11.85 0.50 21.54
C ALA A 219 11.86 0.00 20.09
N LEU A 220 10.76 -0.66 19.64
CA LEU A 220 10.58 -1.10 18.27
C LEU A 220 10.57 0.07 17.27
N LYS A 221 9.83 1.15 17.58
CA LYS A 221 9.84 2.40 16.79
C LYS A 221 11.25 2.99 16.71
N LYS A 222 11.99 3.03 17.85
CA LYS A 222 13.37 3.49 17.86
C LYS A 222 14.27 2.63 16.97
N GLN A 223 14.13 1.31 17.02
CA GLN A 223 14.90 0.39 16.18
C GLN A 223 14.64 0.63 14.68
N LEU A 224 13.38 0.84 14.28
CA LEU A 224 13.02 1.20 12.90
C LEU A 224 13.66 2.50 12.46
N ALA A 225 13.64 3.54 13.32
CA ALA A 225 14.25 4.83 13.02
C ALA A 225 15.79 4.72 12.85
N LEU A 226 16.43 3.91 13.67
CA LEU A 226 17.86 3.63 13.56
C LEU A 226 18.19 2.88 12.26
N LEU A 227 17.46 1.80 11.95
CA LEU A 227 17.62 1.06 10.70
C LEU A 227 17.41 1.96 9.47
N ALA A 228 16.40 2.83 9.51
CA ALA A 228 16.11 3.76 8.42
C ALA A 228 17.09 4.93 8.29
N CYS A 229 17.97 5.17 9.27
CA CYS A 229 18.92 6.28 9.26
C CYS A 229 20.33 5.86 9.75
N HIS A 230 21.01 5.03 8.96
CA HIS A 230 22.40 4.60 9.14
C HIS A 230 22.69 3.82 10.43
N GLY A 231 21.69 3.47 11.24
CA GLY A 231 21.90 2.91 12.58
C GLY A 231 22.51 3.91 13.58
N GLN A 232 22.44 5.20 13.28
CA GLN A 232 23.05 6.26 14.07
C GLN A 232 22.22 6.55 15.33
N ASP A 233 22.74 6.18 16.50
CA ASP A 233 22.15 6.52 17.82
C ASP A 233 22.90 7.72 18.45
N ARG A 234 22.17 8.82 18.63
CA ARG A 234 22.64 10.02 19.33
C ARG A 234 22.19 10.08 20.79
N ALA A 235 21.27 9.21 21.19
CA ALA A 235 20.72 9.19 22.54
C ALA A 235 21.66 8.59 23.60
N PHE A 236 22.85 8.10 23.18
CA PHE A 236 23.83 7.46 24.07
C PHE A 236 24.61 8.45 24.95
N LYS A 237 24.09 9.68 25.15
CA LYS A 237 24.81 10.71 25.93
C LYS A 237 24.06 11.05 27.21
N PRO A 238 24.68 10.83 28.37
CA PRO A 238 24.35 11.61 29.56
C PRO A 238 24.59 13.09 29.24
N GLU A 239 23.61 13.97 29.44
CA GLU A 239 23.81 15.40 29.35
C GLU A 239 25.04 15.79 30.17
N GLY A 240 26.05 16.41 29.56
CA GLY A 240 27.21 17.03 30.21
C GLY A 240 28.54 16.28 30.15
N GLU A 241 28.62 15.02 29.73
CA GLU A 241 29.87 14.25 29.84
C GLU A 241 30.64 14.00 28.53
N LYS A 242 30.04 14.24 27.35
CA LYS A 242 30.72 14.02 26.04
C LYS A 242 30.46 15.13 25.04
N PRO A 243 31.34 15.35 24.04
CA PRO A 243 31.11 16.31 22.98
C PRO A 243 29.81 16.00 22.24
N PHE A 244 28.97 17.01 21.95
CA PHE A 244 27.66 16.85 21.32
C PHE A 244 27.72 16.22 19.91
N TRP A 245 28.88 16.16 19.27
CA TRP A 245 29.12 15.56 17.97
C TRP A 245 29.20 14.03 18.00
N GLU A 246 29.48 13.44 19.18
CA GLU A 246 29.70 12.00 19.33
C GLU A 246 28.37 11.22 19.20
N TYR A 247 28.36 10.14 18.47
CA TYR A 247 27.27 9.21 18.27
C TYR A 247 27.83 7.80 18.10
N ASP A 248 26.97 6.79 18.24
CA ASP A 248 27.31 5.41 17.93
C ASP A 248 26.55 4.92 16.68
N ILE A 249 27.13 3.98 15.94
CA ILE A 249 26.49 3.25 14.85
C ILE A 249 26.18 1.84 15.37
N VAL A 250 24.94 1.67 15.85
CA VAL A 250 24.49 0.39 16.47
C VAL A 250 24.06 -0.64 15.44
N TYR A 251 23.80 -0.23 14.19
CA TYR A 251 23.46 -1.09 13.04
C TYR A 251 24.12 -0.55 11.78
N THR A 252 24.42 -1.44 10.81
CA THR A 252 24.70 -1.06 9.43
C THR A 252 23.38 -0.74 8.73
N GLY A 253 22.82 0.43 9.03
CA GLY A 253 21.48 0.82 8.60
C GLY A 253 21.45 1.43 7.20
N TYR A 254 20.24 1.83 6.78
CA TYR A 254 19.91 2.37 5.46
C TYR A 254 19.72 3.88 5.50
N LYS A 255 19.43 4.49 4.36
CA LYS A 255 19.04 5.91 4.25
C LYS A 255 17.60 5.99 3.70
N HIS A 256 16.63 5.68 4.55
CA HIS A 256 15.20 5.58 4.22
C HIS A 256 14.33 6.57 5.01
N ASN A 257 14.96 7.49 5.72
CA ASN A 257 14.27 8.48 6.55
C ASN A 257 13.42 9.45 5.70
N MET A 258 12.26 9.85 6.21
CA MET A 258 11.47 10.97 5.69
C MET A 258 12.09 12.29 6.14
N THR A 259 11.91 13.36 5.37
CA THR A 259 12.32 14.73 5.70
C THR A 259 11.14 15.55 6.21
N ASP A 260 11.42 16.61 7.00
CA ASP A 260 10.39 17.54 7.46
C ASP A 260 9.74 18.33 6.32
N LEU A 261 10.47 18.54 5.21
CA LEU A 261 9.89 19.12 3.99
C LEU A 261 8.71 18.28 3.49
N LEU A 262 8.88 16.97 3.37
CA LEU A 262 7.83 16.05 2.91
C LEU A 262 6.76 15.87 3.98
N ALA A 263 7.16 15.77 5.25
CA ALA A 263 6.23 15.67 6.37
C ALA A 263 5.31 16.89 6.48
N SER A 264 5.80 18.10 6.13
CA SER A 264 4.97 19.31 6.17
C SER A 264 3.80 19.27 5.20
N ILE A 265 3.97 18.68 4.02
CA ILE A 265 2.89 18.41 3.07
C ILE A 265 1.88 17.45 3.71
N GLY A 266 2.36 16.35 4.28
CA GLY A 266 1.53 15.33 4.93
C GLY A 266 0.70 15.88 6.09
N LEU A 267 1.26 16.78 6.89
CA LEU A 267 0.51 17.40 8.00
C LEU A 267 -0.70 18.22 7.52
N VAL A 268 -0.59 18.91 6.40
CA VAL A 268 -1.73 19.60 5.77
C VAL A 268 -2.71 18.60 5.19
N GLN A 269 -2.22 17.61 4.44
CA GLN A 269 -3.05 16.55 3.85
C GLN A 269 -3.87 15.80 4.93
N LEU A 270 -3.30 15.55 6.13
CA LEU A 270 -4.03 14.92 7.24
C LEU A 270 -5.28 15.70 7.65
N SER A 271 -5.22 17.02 7.63
CA SER A 271 -6.38 17.86 7.98
C SER A 271 -7.51 17.82 6.93
N ARG A 272 -7.21 17.29 5.73
CA ARG A 272 -8.14 17.21 4.59
C ARG A 272 -8.61 15.79 4.28
N THR A 273 -8.23 14.80 5.10
CA THR A 273 -8.49 13.38 4.83
C THR A 273 -9.98 13.07 4.64
N ASP A 274 -10.85 13.63 5.49
CA ASP A 274 -12.29 13.38 5.43
C ASP A 274 -12.92 14.00 4.17
N GLU A 275 -12.48 15.20 3.79
CA GLU A 275 -12.90 15.87 2.54
C GLU A 275 -12.51 15.03 1.31
N ILE A 276 -11.23 14.63 1.24
CA ILE A 276 -10.68 13.83 0.13
C ILE A 276 -11.43 12.51 0.00
N LEU A 277 -11.64 11.78 1.10
CA LEU A 277 -12.32 10.50 1.08
C LEU A 277 -13.81 10.64 0.75
N SER A 278 -14.48 11.67 1.27
CA SER A 278 -15.89 11.97 0.96
C SER A 278 -16.09 12.25 -0.53
N LYS A 279 -15.20 13.06 -1.13
CA LYS A 279 -15.26 13.38 -2.56
C LYS A 279 -15.06 12.13 -3.42
N ARG A 280 -14.05 11.30 -3.11
CA ARG A 280 -13.81 10.03 -3.81
C ARG A 280 -15.02 9.09 -3.70
N ARG A 281 -15.59 8.94 -2.50
CA ARG A 281 -16.80 8.13 -2.27
C ARG A 281 -17.99 8.60 -3.10
N SER A 282 -18.16 9.91 -3.23
CA SER A 282 -19.21 10.49 -4.07
C SER A 282 -19.02 10.15 -5.55
N ILE A 283 -17.79 10.23 -6.05
CA ILE A 283 -17.46 9.88 -7.45
C ILE A 283 -17.69 8.39 -7.71
N VAL A 284 -17.20 7.52 -6.82
CA VAL A 284 -17.39 6.06 -6.91
C VAL A 284 -18.89 5.72 -7.02
N LYS A 285 -19.74 6.27 -6.16
CA LYS A 285 -21.20 6.04 -6.22
C LYS A 285 -21.81 6.46 -7.55
N ARG A 286 -21.31 7.54 -8.16
CA ARG A 286 -21.79 8.00 -9.48
C ARG A 286 -21.36 7.04 -10.58
N TYR A 287 -20.12 6.56 -10.53
CA TYR A 287 -19.62 5.56 -11.47
C TYR A 287 -20.39 4.24 -11.34
N ASP A 288 -20.57 3.72 -10.13
CA ASP A 288 -21.33 2.48 -9.88
C ASP A 288 -22.75 2.59 -10.45
N LYS A 289 -23.45 3.68 -10.13
CA LYS A 289 -24.79 3.94 -10.68
C LYS A 289 -24.81 4.01 -12.21
N ALA A 290 -23.76 4.60 -12.80
CA ALA A 290 -23.72 4.81 -14.25
C ALA A 290 -23.36 3.53 -15.03
N PHE A 291 -22.56 2.64 -14.45
CA PHE A 291 -21.99 1.49 -15.16
C PHE A 291 -22.67 0.16 -14.82
N SER A 292 -23.41 0.08 -13.71
CA SER A 292 -24.11 -1.15 -13.28
C SER A 292 -25.12 -1.70 -14.29
N GLU A 293 -25.61 -0.87 -15.21
CA GLU A 293 -26.57 -1.26 -16.25
C GLU A 293 -25.89 -1.71 -17.56
N ILE A 294 -24.55 -1.64 -17.65
CA ILE A 294 -23.83 -2.01 -18.87
C ILE A 294 -23.47 -3.49 -18.81
N ASN A 295 -24.11 -4.28 -19.67
CA ASN A 295 -23.83 -5.72 -19.74
C ASN A 295 -22.35 -5.98 -20.03
N GLY A 296 -21.75 -6.91 -19.30
CA GLY A 296 -20.34 -7.28 -19.47
C GLY A 296 -19.35 -6.31 -18.84
N VAL A 297 -19.80 -5.34 -18.03
CA VAL A 297 -18.96 -4.46 -17.22
C VAL A 297 -19.14 -4.79 -15.75
N GLU A 298 -18.02 -5.08 -15.07
CA GLU A 298 -17.96 -5.29 -13.62
C GLU A 298 -16.99 -4.27 -13.02
N SER A 299 -17.31 -3.69 -11.88
CA SER A 299 -16.42 -2.79 -11.14
C SER A 299 -15.94 -3.41 -9.83
N ILE A 300 -14.78 -2.97 -9.35
CA ILE A 300 -14.34 -3.29 -7.99
C ILE A 300 -15.37 -2.77 -6.98
N ASP A 301 -15.80 -3.64 -6.05
CA ASP A 301 -16.76 -3.24 -5.02
C ASP A 301 -16.07 -2.57 -3.83
N HIS A 302 -16.29 -1.27 -3.71
CA HIS A 302 -15.76 -0.45 -2.61
C HIS A 302 -16.66 -0.41 -1.37
N PHE A 303 -17.88 -0.97 -1.45
CA PHE A 303 -18.87 -0.90 -0.37
C PHE A 303 -19.07 -2.21 0.37
N THR A 304 -18.08 -3.10 0.29
CA THR A 304 -18.07 -4.34 1.07
C THR A 304 -17.90 -4.05 2.57
N SER A 305 -18.25 -5.03 3.41
CA SER A 305 -18.01 -4.97 4.85
C SER A 305 -16.52 -4.91 5.24
N LEU A 306 -15.63 -5.32 4.33
CA LEU A 306 -14.19 -5.26 4.53
C LEU A 306 -13.66 -3.82 4.55
N GLY A 307 -14.34 -2.89 3.88
CA GLY A 307 -13.97 -1.48 3.85
C GLY A 307 -13.02 -1.10 2.71
N SER A 308 -12.94 0.20 2.42
CA SER A 308 -12.11 0.73 1.34
C SER A 308 -11.73 2.19 1.54
N SER A 309 -10.53 2.57 1.05
CA SER A 309 -10.07 3.95 0.89
C SER A 309 -10.50 4.60 -0.43
N MET A 310 -11.19 3.90 -1.32
CA MET A 310 -11.60 4.41 -2.64
C MET A 310 -10.40 4.90 -3.48
N HIS A 311 -9.29 4.13 -3.53
CA HIS A 311 -8.07 4.60 -4.19
C HIS A 311 -8.13 4.50 -5.71
N LEU A 312 -8.52 3.34 -6.27
CA LEU A 312 -8.67 3.14 -7.72
C LEU A 312 -10.10 2.76 -8.04
N TYR A 313 -10.62 3.23 -9.15
CA TYR A 313 -11.86 2.71 -9.72
C TYR A 313 -11.52 1.80 -10.90
N MET A 314 -11.56 0.50 -10.65
CA MET A 314 -11.17 -0.53 -11.59
C MET A 314 -12.41 -1.18 -12.18
N VAL A 315 -12.51 -1.24 -13.49
CA VAL A 315 -13.57 -1.93 -14.22
C VAL A 315 -13.00 -3.09 -15.02
N ARG A 316 -13.80 -4.13 -15.20
CA ARG A 316 -13.47 -5.29 -16.03
C ARG A 316 -14.52 -5.49 -17.11
N PHE A 317 -14.07 -5.88 -18.28
CA PHE A 317 -14.95 -6.29 -19.37
C PHE A 317 -15.01 -7.82 -19.40
N THR A 318 -16.07 -8.41 -18.85
CA THR A 318 -16.24 -9.87 -18.81
C THR A 318 -16.17 -10.47 -20.21
N GLU A 319 -15.54 -11.64 -20.34
CA GLU A 319 -15.35 -12.36 -21.60
C GLU A 319 -14.51 -11.64 -22.67
N LYS A 320 -13.91 -10.47 -22.37
CA LYS A 320 -13.01 -9.75 -23.27
C LYS A 320 -11.54 -10.05 -22.93
N ASP A 321 -10.66 -9.79 -23.92
CA ASP A 321 -9.23 -10.03 -23.88
C ASP A 321 -8.42 -8.72 -23.79
N GLU A 322 -7.08 -8.84 -23.75
CA GLU A 322 -6.15 -7.72 -23.74
C GLU A 322 -6.28 -6.81 -24.98
N ASN A 323 -6.59 -7.37 -26.15
CA ASN A 323 -6.72 -6.60 -27.38
C ASN A 323 -7.96 -5.70 -27.31
N PHE A 324 -9.07 -6.20 -26.77
CA PHE A 324 -10.27 -5.39 -26.54
C PHE A 324 -9.95 -4.26 -25.55
N ARG A 325 -9.35 -4.59 -24.39
CA ARG A 325 -8.98 -3.62 -23.36
C ARG A 325 -8.10 -2.51 -23.94
N ASN A 326 -7.06 -2.86 -24.68
CA ASN A 326 -6.14 -1.90 -25.25
C ASN A 326 -6.86 -0.95 -26.23
N ARG A 327 -7.68 -1.48 -27.13
CA ARG A 327 -8.52 -0.64 -28.03
C ARG A 327 -9.47 0.27 -27.27
N PHE A 328 -10.06 -0.23 -26.16
CA PHE A 328 -10.94 0.57 -25.31
C PHE A 328 -10.17 1.74 -24.69
N MET A 329 -8.99 1.49 -24.16
CA MET A 329 -8.13 2.52 -23.56
C MET A 329 -7.68 3.56 -24.60
N ASP A 330 -7.26 3.12 -25.79
CA ASP A 330 -6.90 4.01 -26.90
C ASP A 330 -8.08 4.92 -27.28
N ARG A 331 -9.28 4.36 -27.35
CA ARG A 331 -10.49 5.12 -27.69
C ARG A 331 -10.89 6.12 -26.61
N MET A 332 -10.76 5.74 -25.33
CA MET A 332 -10.95 6.67 -24.21
C MET A 332 -9.97 7.83 -24.28
N LEU A 333 -8.69 7.55 -24.57
CA LEU A 333 -7.65 8.57 -24.69
C LEU A 333 -7.90 9.51 -25.86
N GLU A 334 -8.29 9.00 -27.03
CA GLU A 334 -8.69 9.81 -28.22
C GLU A 334 -9.82 10.77 -27.88
N LYS A 335 -10.77 10.33 -27.06
CA LYS A 335 -11.89 11.16 -26.57
C LYS A 335 -11.48 12.08 -25.40
N GLY A 336 -10.23 12.03 -24.94
CA GLY A 336 -9.68 12.92 -23.92
C GLY A 336 -9.71 12.42 -22.50
N VAL A 337 -9.97 11.15 -22.24
CA VAL A 337 -9.97 10.55 -20.91
C VAL A 337 -8.79 9.57 -20.79
N ALA A 338 -7.79 9.89 -19.97
CA ALA A 338 -6.68 9.00 -19.69
C ALA A 338 -7.12 7.86 -18.75
N THR A 339 -6.76 6.62 -19.11
CA THR A 339 -7.02 5.41 -18.30
C THR A 339 -5.71 4.67 -18.03
N ASN A 340 -5.72 3.69 -17.14
CA ASN A 340 -4.53 2.91 -16.80
C ASN A 340 -4.91 1.44 -16.53
N VAL A 341 -3.91 0.59 -16.23
CA VAL A 341 -4.08 -0.80 -15.79
C VAL A 341 -3.33 -1.02 -14.48
N HIS A 342 -4.00 -1.50 -13.45
CA HIS A 342 -3.43 -1.78 -12.13
C HIS A 342 -3.75 -3.23 -11.70
N TYR A 343 -2.86 -4.20 -11.94
CA TYR A 343 -1.53 -4.11 -12.54
C TYR A 343 -1.31 -5.26 -13.53
N LYS A 344 -0.25 -5.20 -14.33
CA LYS A 344 0.25 -6.40 -15.00
C LYS A 344 0.81 -7.35 -13.95
N PRO A 345 0.35 -8.63 -13.86
CA PRO A 345 0.79 -9.58 -12.86
C PRO A 345 2.31 -9.81 -12.84
N LEU A 346 2.87 -10.03 -11.65
CA LEU A 346 4.32 -10.20 -11.47
C LEU A 346 4.94 -11.26 -12.40
N PRO A 347 4.34 -12.47 -12.57
CA PRO A 347 4.89 -13.51 -13.43
C PRO A 347 5.01 -13.11 -14.92
N MET A 348 4.35 -12.05 -15.35
CA MET A 348 4.43 -11.53 -16.72
C MET A 348 5.65 -10.62 -16.95
N HIS A 349 6.32 -10.15 -15.90
CA HIS A 349 7.48 -9.27 -16.00
C HIS A 349 8.79 -10.06 -16.13
N THR A 350 9.75 -9.49 -16.86
CA THR A 350 11.05 -10.14 -17.17
C THR A 350 11.78 -10.62 -15.91
N ALA A 351 11.84 -9.77 -14.85
CA ALA A 351 12.53 -10.11 -13.63
C ALA A 351 11.94 -11.35 -12.93
N TYR A 352 10.63 -11.49 -12.92
CA TYR A 352 9.97 -12.63 -12.29
C TYR A 352 10.01 -13.90 -13.16
N LYS A 353 9.95 -13.76 -14.48
CA LYS A 353 10.22 -14.88 -15.40
C LYS A 353 11.64 -15.45 -15.22
N GLN A 354 12.63 -14.58 -15.00
CA GLN A 354 13.99 -15.00 -14.69
C GLN A 354 14.12 -15.74 -13.35
N LEU A 355 13.20 -15.49 -12.41
CA LEU A 355 13.09 -16.25 -11.16
C LEU A 355 12.33 -17.56 -11.32
N GLY A 356 11.85 -17.91 -12.52
CA GLY A 356 11.17 -19.16 -12.82
C GLY A 356 9.65 -19.13 -12.73
N PHE A 357 9.04 -17.95 -12.57
CA PHE A 357 7.57 -17.82 -12.53
C PHE A 357 6.97 -17.74 -13.94
N ASP A 358 5.87 -18.47 -14.19
CA ASP A 358 5.08 -18.40 -15.42
C ASP A 358 3.64 -18.00 -15.08
N ILE A 359 3.07 -17.06 -15.83
CA ILE A 359 1.69 -16.60 -15.64
C ILE A 359 0.65 -17.73 -15.78
N LYS A 360 0.99 -18.81 -16.47
CA LYS A 360 0.11 -19.98 -16.62
C LYS A 360 -0.22 -20.67 -15.28
N ASP A 361 0.65 -20.50 -14.29
CA ASP A 361 0.47 -21.05 -12.94
C ASP A 361 -0.46 -20.16 -12.08
N TYR A 362 -0.89 -18.99 -12.62
CA TYR A 362 -1.71 -17.98 -11.93
C TYR A 362 -2.89 -17.55 -12.81
N PRO A 363 -3.81 -18.50 -13.14
CA PRO A 363 -4.87 -18.26 -14.10
C PRO A 363 -5.84 -17.17 -13.66
N GLU A 364 -6.12 -17.03 -12.36
CA GLU A 364 -7.03 -15.99 -11.86
C GLU A 364 -6.39 -14.61 -11.94
N ALA A 365 -5.11 -14.47 -11.60
CA ALA A 365 -4.39 -13.21 -11.77
C ALA A 365 -4.37 -12.76 -13.24
N TYR A 366 -4.18 -13.69 -14.18
CA TYR A 366 -4.27 -13.37 -15.61
C TYR A 366 -5.70 -12.99 -16.03
N ASN A 367 -6.69 -13.74 -15.54
CA ASN A 367 -8.11 -13.47 -15.83
C ASN A 367 -8.55 -12.10 -15.34
N MET A 368 -8.07 -11.67 -14.16
CA MET A 368 -8.34 -10.32 -13.62
C MET A 368 -7.64 -9.22 -14.43
N TYR A 369 -6.42 -9.47 -14.94
CA TYR A 369 -5.61 -8.50 -15.66
C TYR A 369 -6.06 -8.26 -17.10
N LYS A 370 -6.40 -9.35 -17.84
CA LYS A 370 -6.53 -9.29 -19.32
C LYS A 370 -7.54 -8.26 -19.80
N ASN A 371 -8.52 -7.91 -18.98
CA ASN A 371 -9.65 -7.06 -19.35
C ASN A 371 -9.93 -5.92 -18.33
N GLU A 372 -8.97 -5.63 -17.45
CA GLU A 372 -9.07 -4.56 -16.44
C GLU A 372 -8.69 -3.20 -17.04
N VAL A 373 -9.48 -2.18 -16.71
CA VAL A 373 -9.20 -0.76 -16.98
C VAL A 373 -9.48 0.05 -15.71
N SER A 374 -8.49 0.83 -15.28
CA SER A 374 -8.67 1.79 -14.19
C SER A 374 -9.08 3.16 -14.74
N LEU A 375 -10.17 3.72 -14.23
CA LEU A 375 -10.69 5.02 -14.60
C LEU A 375 -10.13 6.14 -13.71
N PRO A 376 -10.13 7.41 -14.17
CA PRO A 376 -9.73 8.54 -13.35
C PRO A 376 -10.57 8.62 -12.07
N LEU A 377 -9.90 8.66 -10.91
CA LEU A 377 -10.53 8.86 -9.62
C LEU A 377 -9.59 9.68 -8.72
N TYR A 378 -9.88 10.97 -8.55
CA TYR A 378 -9.14 11.89 -7.68
C TYR A 378 -10.02 13.01 -7.16
N SER A 379 -9.64 13.66 -6.06
CA SER A 379 -10.45 14.63 -5.33
C SER A 379 -10.71 15.93 -6.10
N LEU A 380 -9.83 16.30 -7.03
CA LEU A 380 -9.97 17.53 -7.83
C LEU A 380 -10.99 17.40 -8.98
N LEU A 381 -11.51 16.21 -9.28
CA LEU A 381 -12.52 16.06 -10.34
C LEU A 381 -13.75 16.91 -10.05
N THR A 382 -14.09 17.80 -10.98
CA THR A 382 -15.35 18.55 -10.94
C THR A 382 -16.53 17.66 -11.32
N ASP A 383 -17.74 18.09 -11.01
CA ASP A 383 -18.95 17.36 -11.39
C ASP A 383 -19.11 17.24 -12.90
N GLU A 384 -18.72 18.28 -13.65
CA GLU A 384 -18.72 18.28 -15.11
C GLU A 384 -17.71 17.27 -15.68
N GLU A 385 -16.52 17.16 -15.08
CA GLU A 385 -15.50 16.20 -15.48
C GLU A 385 -15.95 14.76 -15.20
N VAL A 386 -16.59 14.51 -14.06
CA VAL A 386 -17.15 13.18 -13.74
C VAL A 386 -18.24 12.80 -14.74
N GLU A 387 -19.16 13.70 -15.08
CA GLU A 387 -20.17 13.43 -16.12
C GLU A 387 -19.55 13.21 -17.50
N PHE A 388 -18.49 13.95 -17.83
CA PHE A 388 -17.75 13.76 -19.07
C PHE A 388 -17.09 12.36 -19.15
N ILE A 389 -16.46 11.89 -18.06
CA ILE A 389 -15.89 10.55 -17.97
C ILE A 389 -16.99 9.48 -18.16
N ILE A 390 -18.12 9.61 -17.43
CA ILE A 390 -19.26 8.69 -17.53
C ILE A 390 -19.78 8.63 -18.95
N LYS A 391 -20.03 9.76 -19.57
CA LYS A 391 -20.52 9.85 -20.95
C LYS A 391 -19.56 9.19 -21.92
N THR A 392 -18.26 9.55 -21.83
CA THR A 392 -17.20 9.02 -22.69
C THR A 392 -17.08 7.50 -22.56
N PHE A 393 -17.14 6.98 -21.33
CA PHE A 393 -17.11 5.54 -21.07
C PHE A 393 -18.31 4.82 -21.74
N LYS A 394 -19.54 5.31 -21.53
CA LYS A 394 -20.75 4.73 -22.12
C LYS A 394 -20.73 4.73 -23.65
N GLU A 395 -20.32 5.85 -24.26
CA GLU A 395 -20.19 5.95 -25.71
C GLU A 395 -19.12 4.99 -26.26
N THR A 396 -18.01 4.82 -25.54
CA THR A 396 -16.96 3.89 -25.94
C THR A 396 -17.41 2.42 -25.78
N CYS A 397 -18.19 2.11 -24.76
CA CYS A 397 -18.84 0.79 -24.64
C CYS A 397 -19.78 0.53 -25.83
N LEU A 398 -20.66 1.48 -26.19
CA LEU A 398 -21.59 1.33 -27.31
C LEU A 398 -20.87 1.15 -28.68
N GLU A 399 -19.66 1.69 -28.81
CA GLU A 399 -18.87 1.55 -30.03
C GLU A 399 -18.16 0.18 -30.13
N LEU A 400 -17.80 -0.44 -28.99
CA LEU A 400 -16.87 -1.57 -28.98
C LEU A 400 -17.44 -2.88 -28.41
N LEU A 401 -18.48 -2.84 -27.57
CA LEU A 401 -19.16 -4.03 -27.04
C LEU A 401 -20.19 -4.59 -28.02
#